data_7691cf3f23288d56492e2c7c86d8423b
#
_entry.id   7691cf3f23288d56492e2c7c86d8423b
#
_cell.length_a   1.000
_cell.length_b   1.000
_cell.length_c   1.000
_cell.angle_alpha   90.00
_cell.angle_beta   90.00
_cell.angle_gamma   90.00
#
_symmetry.space_group_name_H-M   'P 1'
#
loop_
_entity.id
_entity.type
_entity.pdbx_description
1 polymer ?
#
loop_
_entity_poly.entity_id
_entity_poly.type
_entity_poly.pdbx_seq_one_letter_code
_entity_poly.pdbx_strand_id
1 'polypeptide(L)'
;PKSIDPGKASERLKEALSAIPGVLGIPVEQIFLKVRQRQKGSAQYERLAERGEFHEVQEDGLKLLVNFTDYLDTGLFLDHRLTRRMLREQAKDKRFLNLFGYTGVATVHAAAGARATTTVDMSRTYLDWARRNLALNGFEGPQHELIQADVLVWLEEEAERRYELIFLDPPTF
;
A
#
# COMPACT_ATOMS: atom_id res chain seq x y z
N PRO A 1 -20.13 -2.69 23.50
CA PRO A 1 -19.16 -3.78 23.49
C PRO A 1 -18.57 -3.94 24.88
N LYS A 2 -18.61 -5.16 25.48
CA LYS A 2 -17.97 -5.43 26.76
C LYS A 2 -16.47 -5.17 26.61
N SER A 3 -15.90 -4.28 27.43
CA SER A 3 -14.47 -4.05 27.47
C SER A 3 -13.79 -5.36 27.88
N ILE A 4 -12.82 -5.82 27.09
CA ILE A 4 -11.99 -6.98 27.43
C ILE A 4 -11.07 -6.52 28.57
N ASP A 5 -10.96 -7.35 29.62
CA ASP A 5 -9.99 -7.15 30.71
C ASP A 5 -8.57 -7.04 30.10
N PRO A 6 -7.83 -5.95 30.36
CA PRO A 6 -6.50 -5.75 29.81
C PRO A 6 -5.51 -6.88 30.16
N GLY A 7 -5.63 -7.49 31.36
CA GLY A 7 -4.81 -8.63 31.78
C GLY A 7 -5.04 -9.84 30.87
N LYS A 8 -6.31 -10.21 30.66
CA LYS A 8 -6.68 -11.32 29.75
C LYS A 8 -6.29 -11.05 28.30
N ALA A 9 -6.36 -9.81 27.84
CA ALA A 9 -5.93 -9.44 26.48
C ALA A 9 -4.41 -9.65 26.32
N SER A 10 -3.62 -9.26 27.32
CA SER A 10 -2.16 -9.44 27.34
C SER A 10 -1.75 -10.92 27.36
N GLU A 11 -2.42 -11.73 28.18
CA GLU A 11 -2.16 -13.18 28.24
C GLU A 11 -2.44 -13.86 26.89
N ARG A 12 -3.60 -13.60 26.31
CA ARG A 12 -3.96 -14.14 24.98
C ARG A 12 -2.99 -13.72 23.88
N LEU A 13 -2.49 -12.49 23.92
CA LEU A 13 -1.49 -12.03 22.97
C LEU A 13 -0.17 -12.80 23.13
N LYS A 14 0.29 -13.02 24.37
CA LYS A 14 1.50 -13.81 24.66
C LYS A 14 1.34 -15.26 24.18
N GLU A 15 0.21 -15.90 24.48
CA GLU A 15 -0.10 -17.25 24.00
C GLU A 15 -0.07 -17.32 22.46
N ALA A 16 -0.72 -16.38 21.79
CA ALA A 16 -0.72 -16.31 20.32
C ALA A 16 0.70 -16.16 19.77
N LEU A 17 1.50 -15.23 20.28
CA LEU A 17 2.87 -14.99 19.82
C LEU A 17 3.77 -16.21 20.06
N SER A 18 3.56 -16.98 21.12
CA SER A 18 4.34 -18.20 21.40
C SER A 18 3.93 -19.37 20.48
N ALA A 19 2.66 -19.43 20.03
CA ALA A 19 2.17 -20.49 19.16
C ALA A 19 2.51 -20.28 17.68
N ILE A 20 2.53 -19.03 17.21
CA ILE A 20 2.72 -18.68 15.79
C ILE A 20 3.96 -19.32 15.15
N PRO A 21 5.17 -19.30 15.79
CA PRO A 21 6.36 -19.90 15.17
C PRO A 21 6.18 -21.38 14.87
N GLY A 22 5.64 -22.14 15.82
CA GLY A 22 5.41 -23.57 15.65
C GLY A 22 4.33 -23.92 14.63
N VAL A 23 3.25 -23.12 14.57
CA VAL A 23 2.13 -23.34 13.67
C VAL A 23 2.49 -22.98 12.22
N LEU A 24 3.22 -21.88 12.02
CA LEU A 24 3.57 -21.38 10.68
C LEU A 24 4.95 -21.85 10.20
N GLY A 25 5.75 -22.47 11.05
CA GLY A 25 7.10 -22.91 10.71
C GLY A 25 8.08 -21.74 10.43
N ILE A 26 7.85 -20.59 11.07
CA ILE A 26 8.68 -19.38 10.91
C ILE A 26 9.43 -19.05 12.19
N PRO A 27 10.66 -18.50 12.12
CA PRO A 27 11.39 -18.05 13.30
C PRO A 27 10.73 -16.83 13.95
N VAL A 28 10.90 -16.67 15.26
CA VAL A 28 10.27 -15.59 16.04
C VAL A 28 10.69 -14.19 15.55
N GLU A 29 11.90 -14.07 15.02
CA GLU A 29 12.47 -12.84 14.47
C GLU A 29 11.75 -12.34 13.21
N GLN A 30 10.96 -13.21 12.57
CA GLN A 30 10.13 -12.86 11.41
C GLN A 30 8.71 -12.46 11.80
N ILE A 31 8.41 -12.37 13.10
CA ILE A 31 7.12 -11.93 13.61
C ILE A 31 7.20 -10.45 14.01
N PHE A 32 6.51 -9.60 13.27
CA PHE A 32 6.45 -8.16 13.53
C PHE A 32 5.11 -7.81 14.15
N LEU A 33 5.10 -7.53 15.45
CA LEU A 33 3.90 -7.09 16.15
C LEU A 33 3.70 -5.59 15.99
N LYS A 34 2.58 -5.18 15.40
CA LYS A 34 2.15 -3.78 15.32
C LYS A 34 0.87 -3.58 16.12
N VAL A 35 0.89 -2.65 17.05
CA VAL A 35 -0.27 -2.31 17.87
C VAL A 35 -0.90 -1.05 17.34
N ARG A 36 -2.09 -1.18 16.72
CA ARG A 36 -2.87 -0.04 16.27
C ARG A 36 -3.57 0.61 17.46
N GLN A 37 -3.15 1.82 17.81
CA GLN A 37 -3.83 2.66 18.77
C GLN A 37 -4.81 3.60 18.05
N ARG A 38 -5.87 4.04 18.77
CA ARG A 38 -6.76 5.07 18.24
C ARG A 38 -5.96 6.36 18.04
N GLN A 39 -5.66 6.68 16.81
CA GLN A 39 -4.98 7.91 16.43
C GLN A 39 -6.01 8.96 16.04
N LYS A 40 -5.73 10.23 16.37
CA LYS A 40 -6.55 11.37 15.95
C LYS A 40 -5.78 12.14 14.88
N GLY A 41 -6.44 12.45 13.77
CA GLY A 41 -5.87 13.27 12.69
C GLY A 41 -4.80 12.56 11.85
N SER A 42 -3.76 13.29 11.44
CA SER A 42 -2.71 12.83 10.52
C SER A 42 -1.72 11.81 11.11
N ALA A 43 -1.84 11.46 12.37
CA ALA A 43 -0.92 10.55 13.06
C ALA A 43 -0.83 9.13 12.45
N GLN A 44 -1.81 8.75 11.63
CA GLN A 44 -1.77 7.47 10.89
C GLN A 44 -0.65 7.39 9.83
N TYR A 45 -0.07 8.55 9.44
CA TYR A 45 1.03 8.65 8.48
C TYR A 45 2.40 8.83 9.14
N GLU A 46 2.46 8.86 10.48
CA GLU A 46 3.71 9.01 11.21
C GLU A 46 4.55 7.74 11.13
N ARG A 47 5.86 7.95 10.99
CA ARG A 47 6.83 6.85 11.07
C ARG A 47 6.94 6.35 12.51
N LEU A 48 6.88 5.04 12.68
CA LEU A 48 7.10 4.36 13.97
C LEU A 48 8.59 4.19 14.26
N ALA A 49 9.42 4.07 13.21
CA ALA A 49 10.87 3.92 13.27
C ALA A 49 11.52 4.43 11.97
N GLU A 50 12.85 4.49 11.95
CA GLU A 50 13.63 4.93 10.79
C GLU A 50 14.68 3.87 10.38
N ARG A 51 14.33 2.59 10.42
CA ARG A 51 15.26 1.52 10.05
C ARG A 51 15.52 1.44 8.56
N GLY A 52 14.55 1.87 7.74
CA GLY A 52 14.66 1.82 6.29
C GLY A 52 14.63 0.41 5.69
N GLU A 53 14.23 -0.60 6.49
CA GLU A 53 14.23 -2.00 6.08
C GLU A 53 13.01 -2.32 5.22
N PHE A 54 13.23 -2.47 3.94
CA PHE A 54 12.21 -2.92 3.00
C PHE A 54 12.47 -4.37 2.59
N HIS A 55 11.40 -5.14 2.52
CA HIS A 55 11.41 -6.53 2.07
C HIS A 55 10.70 -6.63 0.72
N GLU A 56 11.29 -7.39 -0.21
CA GLU A 56 10.65 -7.71 -1.48
C GLU A 56 9.70 -8.88 -1.28
N VAL A 57 8.45 -8.70 -1.72
CA VAL A 57 7.43 -9.76 -1.79
C VAL A 57 6.91 -9.85 -3.21
N GLN A 58 6.24 -10.96 -3.53
CA GLN A 58 5.66 -11.17 -4.85
C GLN A 58 4.16 -11.37 -4.79
N GLU A 59 3.46 -10.72 -5.72
CA GLU A 59 2.03 -10.94 -5.96
C GLU A 59 1.76 -11.04 -7.47
N ASP A 60 1.19 -12.15 -7.91
CA ASP A 60 0.87 -12.43 -9.32
C ASP A 60 2.06 -12.21 -10.28
N GLY A 61 3.28 -12.54 -9.83
CA GLY A 61 4.53 -12.40 -10.58
C GLY A 61 5.12 -11.00 -10.60
N LEU A 62 4.50 -10.04 -9.90
CA LEU A 62 5.03 -8.69 -9.71
C LEU A 62 5.72 -8.56 -8.36
N LYS A 63 6.80 -7.79 -8.31
CA LYS A 63 7.61 -7.52 -7.14
C LYS A 63 7.13 -6.26 -6.44
N LEU A 64 6.99 -6.32 -5.13
CA LEU A 64 6.51 -5.23 -4.30
C LEU A 64 7.37 -5.09 -3.06
N LEU A 65 7.62 -3.86 -2.64
CA LEU A 65 8.28 -3.57 -1.37
C LEU A 65 7.25 -3.50 -0.26
N VAL A 66 7.55 -4.12 0.86
CA VAL A 66 6.81 -3.97 2.12
C VAL A 66 7.77 -3.55 3.23
N ASN A 67 7.24 -2.86 4.25
CA ASN A 67 8.01 -2.44 5.41
C ASN A 67 7.27 -2.86 6.68
N PHE A 68 7.94 -3.67 7.51
CA PHE A 68 7.35 -4.22 8.72
C PHE A 68 7.67 -3.43 9.98
N THR A 69 8.54 -2.42 9.92
CA THR A 69 9.08 -1.75 11.10
C THR A 69 8.72 -0.27 11.20
N ASP A 70 8.82 0.47 10.08
CA ASP A 70 8.83 1.93 10.11
C ASP A 70 7.44 2.57 10.01
N TYR A 71 6.45 1.84 9.49
CA TYR A 71 5.10 2.34 9.28
C TYR A 71 4.07 1.44 9.93
N LEU A 72 2.94 2.00 10.34
CA LEU A 72 1.85 1.21 10.91
C LEU A 72 1.30 0.21 9.87
N ASP A 73 1.05 0.65 8.66
CA ASP A 73 0.66 -0.20 7.54
C ASP A 73 1.89 -0.67 6.76
N THR A 74 1.84 -1.89 6.24
CA THR A 74 3.01 -2.55 5.65
C THR A 74 3.33 -2.09 4.23
N GLY A 75 2.50 -1.22 3.64
CA GLY A 75 2.61 -0.79 2.26
C GLY A 75 1.84 -1.66 1.26
N LEU A 76 1.22 -2.74 1.73
CA LEU A 76 0.42 -3.65 0.91
C LEU A 76 -0.84 -4.08 1.68
N PHE A 77 -2.02 -3.77 1.14
CA PHE A 77 -3.31 -4.22 1.64
C PHE A 77 -3.71 -5.53 0.96
N LEU A 78 -3.74 -6.64 1.73
CA LEU A 78 -3.96 -7.99 1.19
C LEU A 78 -5.39 -8.22 0.70
N ASP A 79 -6.36 -7.55 1.29
CA ASP A 79 -7.78 -7.60 0.93
C ASP A 79 -8.06 -7.05 -0.48
N HIS A 80 -7.22 -6.15 -1.00
CA HIS A 80 -7.31 -5.64 -2.37
C HIS A 80 -6.65 -6.54 -3.43
N ARG A 81 -6.15 -7.71 -3.09
CA ARG A 81 -5.47 -8.61 -4.03
C ARG A 81 -6.30 -8.94 -5.26
N LEU A 82 -7.57 -9.27 -5.08
CA LEU A 82 -8.47 -9.56 -6.20
C LEU A 82 -8.75 -8.32 -7.05
N THR A 83 -8.95 -7.17 -6.41
CA THR A 83 -9.12 -5.89 -7.08
C THR A 83 -7.90 -5.56 -7.95
N ARG A 84 -6.67 -5.73 -7.44
CA ARG A 84 -5.45 -5.50 -8.21
C ARG A 84 -5.33 -6.40 -9.43
N ARG A 85 -5.71 -7.69 -9.31
CA ARG A 85 -5.77 -8.59 -10.45
C ARG A 85 -6.76 -8.11 -11.51
N MET A 86 -7.96 -7.70 -11.11
CA MET A 86 -8.95 -7.11 -12.01
C MET A 86 -8.42 -5.85 -12.69
N LEU A 87 -7.75 -4.97 -11.95
CA LEU A 87 -7.13 -3.75 -12.53
C LEU A 87 -6.09 -4.12 -13.59
N ARG A 88 -5.24 -5.11 -13.34
CA ARG A 88 -4.25 -5.59 -14.32
C ARG A 88 -4.90 -6.04 -15.62
N GLU A 89 -5.98 -6.81 -15.54
CA GLU A 89 -6.71 -7.32 -16.70
C GLU A 89 -7.42 -6.19 -17.45
N GLN A 90 -8.09 -5.30 -16.71
CA GLN A 90 -8.88 -4.22 -17.28
C GLN A 90 -8.05 -3.04 -17.81
N ALA A 91 -6.85 -2.83 -17.31
CA ALA A 91 -5.97 -1.73 -17.70
C ALA A 91 -5.28 -1.94 -19.05
N LYS A 92 -5.38 -3.14 -19.64
CA LYS A 92 -4.69 -3.45 -20.90
C LYS A 92 -4.97 -2.42 -21.99
N ASP A 93 -3.91 -1.85 -22.55
CA ASP A 93 -3.89 -0.83 -23.61
C ASP A 93 -4.62 0.48 -23.25
N LYS A 94 -4.92 0.73 -21.97
CA LYS A 94 -5.65 1.90 -21.47
C LYS A 94 -4.74 2.90 -20.77
N ARG A 95 -5.24 4.12 -20.63
CA ARG A 95 -4.74 5.12 -19.70
C ARG A 95 -5.42 4.88 -18.34
N PHE A 96 -4.61 4.56 -17.33
CA PHE A 96 -5.07 4.26 -15.98
C PHE A 96 -4.80 5.41 -15.02
N LEU A 97 -5.78 5.75 -14.19
CA LEU A 97 -5.66 6.73 -13.12
C LEU A 97 -5.82 6.05 -11.76
N ASN A 98 -4.86 6.28 -10.86
CA ASN A 98 -4.92 5.84 -9.47
C ASN A 98 -4.96 7.07 -8.56
N LEU A 99 -6.07 7.29 -7.90
CA LEU A 99 -6.29 8.38 -6.95
C LEU A 99 -6.16 7.88 -5.52
N PHE A 100 -5.50 8.65 -4.65
CA PHE A 100 -5.03 8.22 -3.34
C PHE A 100 -4.11 7.00 -3.46
N GLY A 101 -3.09 7.17 -4.31
CA GLY A 101 -2.31 6.06 -4.86
C GLY A 101 -1.45 5.30 -3.86
N TYR A 102 -1.25 5.85 -2.63
CA TYR A 102 -0.46 5.23 -1.57
C TYR A 102 0.91 4.77 -2.09
N THR A 103 1.30 3.52 -1.82
CA THR A 103 2.58 2.93 -2.27
C THR A 103 2.57 2.48 -3.74
N GLY A 104 1.53 2.81 -4.51
CA GLY A 104 1.42 2.56 -5.93
C GLY A 104 1.22 1.09 -6.32
N VAL A 105 0.84 0.20 -5.39
CA VAL A 105 0.69 -1.23 -5.70
C VAL A 105 -0.38 -1.47 -6.78
N ALA A 106 -1.51 -0.76 -6.73
CA ALA A 106 -2.53 -0.83 -7.79
C ALA A 106 -1.98 -0.36 -9.14
N THR A 107 -1.15 0.70 -9.13
CA THR A 107 -0.47 1.20 -10.33
C THR A 107 0.49 0.19 -10.91
N VAL A 108 1.28 -0.52 -10.08
CA VAL A 108 2.21 -1.58 -10.55
C VAL A 108 1.44 -2.68 -11.27
N HIS A 109 0.30 -3.11 -10.73
CA HIS A 109 -0.53 -4.12 -11.38
C HIS A 109 -1.12 -3.62 -12.71
N ALA A 110 -1.62 -2.39 -12.75
CA ALA A 110 -2.13 -1.79 -13.98
C ALA A 110 -1.01 -1.58 -15.02
N ALA A 111 0.17 -1.12 -14.62
CA ALA A 111 1.31 -0.84 -15.50
C ALA A 111 1.78 -2.07 -16.28
N ALA A 112 1.54 -3.27 -15.78
CA ALA A 112 1.88 -4.51 -16.49
C ALA A 112 1.16 -4.68 -17.85
N GLY A 113 0.13 -3.89 -18.12
CA GLY A 113 -0.59 -3.94 -19.39
C GLY A 113 -1.09 -2.58 -19.89
N ALA A 114 -1.09 -1.57 -19.05
CA ALA A 114 -1.58 -0.24 -19.39
C ALA A 114 -0.67 0.47 -20.42
N ARG A 115 -1.28 1.27 -21.29
CA ARG A 115 -0.56 2.18 -22.18
C ARG A 115 0.14 3.29 -21.40
N ALA A 116 -0.50 3.82 -20.36
CA ALA A 116 0.05 4.81 -19.45
C ALA A 116 -0.65 4.75 -18.09
N THR A 117 0.03 5.18 -17.04
CA THR A 117 -0.55 5.29 -15.70
C THR A 117 -0.25 6.66 -15.10
N THR A 118 -1.24 7.22 -14.41
CA THR A 118 -1.07 8.41 -13.56
C THR A 118 -1.47 8.05 -12.14
N THR A 119 -0.60 8.33 -11.19
CA THR A 119 -0.85 8.09 -9.76
C THR A 119 -0.79 9.42 -9.02
N VAL A 120 -1.84 9.75 -8.30
CA VAL A 120 -1.93 10.99 -7.52
C VAL A 120 -2.04 10.64 -6.04
N ASP A 121 -1.15 11.22 -5.23
CA ASP A 121 -1.16 11.11 -3.77
C ASP A 121 -0.56 12.37 -3.15
N MET A 122 -1.03 12.76 -1.98
CA MET A 122 -0.52 13.91 -1.26
C MET A 122 0.85 13.62 -0.61
N SER A 123 1.15 12.38 -0.29
CA SER A 123 2.34 11.96 0.43
C SER A 123 3.52 11.71 -0.50
N ARG A 124 4.53 12.57 -0.42
CA ARG A 124 5.80 12.36 -1.12
C ARG A 124 6.45 11.02 -0.75
N THR A 125 6.41 10.65 0.53
CA THR A 125 6.98 9.38 1.02
C THR A 125 6.36 8.18 0.33
N TYR A 126 5.04 8.18 0.15
CA TYR A 126 4.36 7.08 -0.52
C TYR A 126 4.58 7.09 -2.03
N LEU A 127 4.69 8.26 -2.65
CA LEU A 127 5.05 8.34 -4.07
C LEU A 127 6.51 7.89 -4.33
N ASP A 128 7.44 8.14 -3.42
CA ASP A 128 8.80 7.63 -3.52
C ASP A 128 8.82 6.09 -3.36
N TRP A 129 7.95 5.54 -2.52
CA TRP A 129 7.75 4.10 -2.43
C TRP A 129 7.10 3.53 -3.70
N ALA A 130 6.08 4.20 -4.25
CA ALA A 130 5.45 3.83 -5.51
C ALA A 130 6.46 3.81 -6.67
N ARG A 131 7.35 4.81 -6.75
CA ARG A 131 8.44 4.84 -7.74
C ARG A 131 9.36 3.63 -7.62
N ARG A 132 9.74 3.25 -6.40
CA ARG A 132 10.56 2.06 -6.17
C ARG A 132 9.83 0.77 -6.57
N ASN A 133 8.53 0.67 -6.28
CA ASN A 133 7.70 -0.45 -6.67
C ASN A 133 7.60 -0.59 -8.20
N LEU A 134 7.43 0.52 -8.92
CA LEU A 134 7.43 0.53 -10.39
C LEU A 134 8.80 0.11 -10.94
N ALA A 135 9.89 0.69 -10.42
CA ALA A 135 11.26 0.39 -10.84
C ALA A 135 11.62 -1.09 -10.67
N LEU A 136 11.21 -1.74 -9.57
CA LEU A 136 11.41 -3.17 -9.35
C LEU A 136 10.83 -4.07 -10.45
N ASN A 137 9.84 -3.56 -11.19
CA ASN A 137 9.16 -4.30 -12.26
C ASN A 137 9.54 -3.77 -13.65
N GLY A 138 10.52 -2.88 -13.75
CA GLY A 138 10.96 -2.29 -15.01
C GLY A 138 9.96 -1.29 -15.62
N PHE A 139 9.03 -0.77 -14.81
CA PHE A 139 8.04 0.23 -15.24
C PHE A 139 8.57 1.65 -15.00
N GLU A 140 9.77 1.93 -15.50
CA GLU A 140 10.40 3.24 -15.45
C GLU A 140 10.26 3.91 -16.82
N GLY A 141 9.54 5.03 -16.84
CA GLY A 141 9.37 5.77 -18.08
C GLY A 141 8.33 6.89 -17.94
N PRO A 142 8.34 7.84 -18.89
CA PRO A 142 7.46 9.01 -18.83
C PRO A 142 5.96 8.67 -18.94
N GLN A 143 5.63 7.46 -19.37
CA GLN A 143 4.24 6.99 -19.43
C GLN A 143 3.69 6.63 -18.04
N HIS A 144 4.51 6.53 -16.99
CA HIS A 144 4.11 6.23 -15.62
C HIS A 144 4.34 7.44 -14.72
N GLU A 145 3.35 8.34 -14.68
CA GLU A 145 3.43 9.59 -13.91
C GLU A 145 3.10 9.36 -12.43
N LEU A 146 3.88 10.00 -11.55
CA LEU A 146 3.63 10.08 -10.11
C LEU A 146 3.50 11.56 -9.74
N ILE A 147 2.32 11.97 -9.29
CA ILE A 147 1.96 13.36 -9.06
C ILE A 147 1.70 13.58 -7.56
N GLN A 148 2.48 14.46 -6.94
CA GLN A 148 2.24 14.88 -5.57
C GLN A 148 1.24 16.04 -5.56
N ALA A 149 0.00 15.74 -5.18
CA ALA A 149 -1.06 16.75 -5.09
C ALA A 149 -2.18 16.30 -4.13
N ASP A 150 -2.94 17.27 -3.65
CA ASP A 150 -4.28 16.99 -3.11
C ASP A 150 -5.16 16.51 -4.26
N VAL A 151 -5.78 15.33 -4.08
CA VAL A 151 -6.56 14.69 -5.14
C VAL A 151 -7.73 15.53 -5.59
N LEU A 152 -8.42 16.22 -4.67
CA LEU A 152 -9.60 17.02 -5.01
C LEU A 152 -9.20 18.26 -5.83
N VAL A 153 -8.14 18.94 -5.40
CA VAL A 153 -7.58 20.09 -6.11
C VAL A 153 -7.09 19.68 -7.49
N TRP A 154 -6.34 18.57 -7.57
CA TRP A 154 -5.82 18.06 -8.84
C TRP A 154 -6.92 17.71 -9.84
N LEU A 155 -8.02 17.12 -9.37
CA LEU A 155 -9.17 16.80 -10.24
C LEU A 155 -9.84 18.05 -10.83
N GLU A 156 -9.87 19.16 -10.09
CA GLU A 156 -10.40 20.44 -10.58
C GLU A 156 -9.47 21.06 -11.62
N GLU A 157 -8.15 21.03 -11.37
CA GLU A 157 -7.13 21.62 -12.26
C GLU A 157 -6.97 20.83 -13.56
N GLU A 158 -7.06 19.50 -13.51
CA GLU A 158 -6.82 18.59 -14.63
C GLU A 158 -8.10 18.00 -15.22
N ALA A 159 -9.21 18.72 -15.14
CA ALA A 159 -10.55 18.27 -15.57
C ALA A 159 -10.62 17.86 -17.06
N GLU A 160 -9.67 18.29 -17.91
CA GLU A 160 -9.61 17.91 -19.32
C GLU A 160 -8.84 16.62 -19.60
N ARG A 161 -8.07 16.09 -18.64
CA ARG A 161 -7.41 14.79 -18.82
C ARG A 161 -8.45 13.68 -18.95
N ARG A 162 -8.15 12.69 -19.77
CA ARG A 162 -9.07 11.56 -20.03
C ARG A 162 -8.38 10.25 -19.71
N TYR A 163 -9.10 9.40 -18.96
CA TYR A 163 -8.67 8.07 -18.56
C TYR A 163 -9.77 7.06 -18.90
N GLU A 164 -9.35 5.85 -19.28
CA GLU A 164 -10.29 4.77 -19.63
C GLU A 164 -10.54 3.82 -18.44
N LEU A 165 -9.69 3.89 -17.42
CA LEU A 165 -9.87 3.15 -16.16
C LEU A 165 -9.39 4.01 -14.99
N ILE A 166 -10.23 4.13 -13.96
CA ILE A 166 -9.94 4.90 -12.74
C ILE A 166 -10.09 3.98 -11.53
N PHE A 167 -9.09 3.98 -10.66
CA PHE A 167 -9.16 3.40 -9.34
C PHE A 167 -9.18 4.51 -8.29
N LEU A 168 -10.18 4.47 -7.44
CA LEU A 168 -10.44 5.47 -6.40
C LEU A 168 -10.62 4.76 -5.05
N ASP A 169 -9.66 4.95 -4.15
CA ASP A 169 -9.65 4.34 -2.81
C ASP A 169 -9.30 5.39 -1.75
N PRO A 170 -10.25 6.31 -1.44
CA PRO A 170 -10.00 7.38 -0.49
C PRO A 170 -9.89 6.86 0.94
N PRO A 171 -9.05 7.49 1.79
CA PRO A 171 -9.00 7.16 3.21
C PRO A 171 -10.36 7.43 3.88
N THR A 172 -10.74 6.55 4.81
CA THR A 172 -11.92 6.77 5.66
C THR A 172 -11.55 7.71 6.79
N PHE A 173 -12.32 8.79 6.97
CA PHE A 173 -12.18 9.78 8.04
C PHE A 173 -13.15 9.49 9.20
#